data_92f87aa5f7e478aea9d4f5207c842d43
#
_entry.id   92f87aa5f7e478aea9d4f5207c842d43
#
_cell.length_a   1.000
_cell.length_b   1.000
_cell.length_c   1.000
_cell.angle_alpha   90.00
_cell.angle_beta   90.00
_cell.angle_gamma   90.00
#
_symmetry.space_group_name_H-M   'P 1'
#
loop_
_entity.id
_entity.type
_entity.pdbx_description
1 polymer ?
#
loop_
_entity_poly.entity_id
_entity_poly.type
_entity_poly.pdbx_seq_one_letter_code
_entity_poly.pdbx_strand_id
1 'polypeptide(L)'
;MHTRLVASIIAAFAVSGGVFSAEQQWQHFEVPAKDVANAEELANQLAALSRRVDPNEAKLLAECAYATVAQLRQEYRMFGTPIFNNFLVYHGWRKRGYCYQWTEDLLLALDTLKLKTLELHWGDAYRDTWRENNCLVVTAKGQPFELGMILECWRHFGHLRWNLVPSDQDSYYENAKWAERVRARAASKTFGPGKRHVVFQTQVERSGKTSE
;
A
#
# COMPACT_ATOMS: atom_id res chain seq x y z
N MET A 1 -77.08 -13.34 7.17
CA MET A 1 -76.01 -13.88 6.32
C MET A 1 -75.22 -12.69 5.75
N HIS A 2 -74.10 -12.38 6.32
CA HIS A 2 -73.27 -11.23 5.88
C HIS A 2 -71.98 -11.74 5.19
N THR A 3 -71.99 -11.60 3.87
CA THR A 3 -70.87 -11.96 3.03
C THR A 3 -69.84 -10.75 3.06
N ARG A 4 -68.66 -10.96 3.65
CA ARG A 4 -67.53 -9.95 3.65
C ARG A 4 -66.70 -10.18 2.41
N LEU A 5 -66.66 -9.18 1.54
CA LEU A 5 -65.73 -9.08 0.44
C LEU A 5 -64.33 -8.73 1.05
N VAL A 6 -63.33 -9.59 0.77
CA VAL A 6 -61.92 -9.30 1.06
C VAL A 6 -61.31 -8.74 -0.22
N ALA A 7 -61.00 -7.45 -0.21
CA ALA A 7 -60.27 -6.81 -1.30
C ALA A 7 -58.77 -7.05 -1.11
N SER A 8 -58.15 -7.83 -2.01
CA SER A 8 -56.67 -8.02 -2.03
C SER A 8 -56.04 -6.82 -2.71
N ILE A 9 -55.26 -6.06 -1.94
CA ILE A 9 -54.39 -5.01 -2.45
C ILE A 9 -53.07 -5.64 -2.87
N ILE A 10 -52.80 -5.71 -4.18
CA ILE A 10 -51.51 -6.09 -4.75
C ILE A 10 -50.64 -4.82 -4.75
N ALA A 11 -49.71 -4.75 -3.85
CA ALA A 11 -48.68 -3.71 -3.84
C ALA A 11 -47.62 -4.09 -4.88
N ALA A 12 -47.56 -3.36 -5.99
CA ALA A 12 -46.49 -3.44 -6.97
C ALA A 12 -45.24 -2.73 -6.40
N PHE A 13 -44.24 -3.50 -6.00
CA PHE A 13 -42.93 -2.96 -5.73
C PHE A 13 -42.24 -2.65 -7.05
N ALA A 14 -42.19 -1.37 -7.41
CA ALA A 14 -41.30 -0.89 -8.46
C ALA A 14 -39.85 -0.95 -7.92
N VAL A 15 -39.08 -1.95 -8.38
CA VAL A 15 -37.64 -1.99 -8.18
C VAL A 15 -37.04 -0.93 -9.09
N SER A 16 -36.85 0.26 -8.54
CA SER A 16 -36.00 1.28 -9.17
C SER A 16 -34.58 0.76 -9.13
N GLY A 17 -34.10 0.21 -10.27
CA GLY A 17 -32.71 -0.13 -10.49
C GLY A 17 -31.88 1.17 -10.44
N GLY A 18 -31.39 1.52 -9.26
CA GLY A 18 -30.38 2.52 -9.12
C GLY A 18 -29.12 2.02 -9.83
N VAL A 19 -28.74 2.73 -10.89
CA VAL A 19 -27.42 2.61 -11.49
C VAL A 19 -26.46 3.08 -10.40
N PHE A 20 -25.86 2.12 -9.66
CA PHE A 20 -24.74 2.42 -8.80
C PHE A 20 -23.60 2.85 -9.71
N SER A 21 -23.48 4.16 -9.90
CA SER A 21 -22.24 4.80 -10.28
C SER A 21 -21.22 4.34 -9.25
N ALA A 22 -20.22 3.57 -9.68
CA ALA A 22 -19.09 3.23 -8.84
C ALA A 22 -18.28 4.54 -8.65
N GLU A 23 -18.77 5.41 -7.76
CA GLU A 23 -17.92 6.45 -7.18
C GLU A 23 -16.73 5.72 -6.57
N GLN A 24 -15.57 5.99 -7.15
CA GLN A 24 -14.29 5.55 -6.64
C GLN A 24 -14.21 6.08 -5.22
N GLN A 25 -14.47 5.21 -4.23
CA GLN A 25 -14.41 5.54 -2.82
C GLN A 25 -12.94 5.82 -2.54
N TRP A 26 -12.57 7.09 -2.46
CA TRP A 26 -11.22 7.55 -2.16
C TRP A 26 -10.82 6.99 -0.81
N GLN A 27 -9.89 6.05 -0.79
CA GLN A 27 -9.31 5.54 0.44
C GLN A 27 -8.50 6.68 1.06
N HIS A 28 -8.82 7.05 2.28
CA HIS A 28 -8.05 8.03 3.04
C HIS A 28 -7.08 7.29 3.95
N PHE A 29 -5.79 7.57 3.80
CA PHE A 29 -4.74 6.99 4.62
C PHE A 29 -4.34 8.00 5.71
N GLU A 30 -4.17 7.52 6.93
CA GLU A 30 -3.72 8.35 8.04
C GLU A 30 -2.20 8.53 7.96
N VAL A 31 -1.77 9.57 7.24
CA VAL A 31 -0.36 9.97 7.17
C VAL A 31 0.00 10.69 8.47
N PRO A 32 1.10 10.31 9.17
CA PRO A 32 1.54 11.04 10.35
C PRO A 32 1.75 12.53 10.04
N ALA A 33 1.29 13.41 10.93
CA ALA A 33 1.33 14.87 10.69
C ALA A 33 2.72 15.41 10.28
N LYS A 34 3.78 14.83 10.84
CA LYS A 34 5.18 15.18 10.52
C LYS A 34 5.60 14.78 9.10
N ASP A 35 4.91 13.83 8.48
CA ASP A 35 5.25 13.24 7.18
C ASP A 35 4.35 13.76 6.05
N VAL A 36 3.32 14.58 6.35
CA VAL A 36 2.36 15.09 5.35
C VAL A 36 3.07 15.86 4.22
N ALA A 37 3.95 16.79 4.55
CA ALA A 37 4.68 17.57 3.54
C ALA A 37 5.57 16.69 2.65
N ASN A 38 6.19 15.66 3.22
CA ASN A 38 7.00 14.70 2.46
C ASN A 38 6.14 13.80 1.57
N ALA A 39 4.94 13.44 2.01
CA ALA A 39 3.99 12.67 1.20
C ALA A 39 3.48 13.49 0.01
N GLU A 40 3.20 14.77 0.20
CA GLU A 40 2.83 15.70 -0.88
C GLU A 40 3.96 15.86 -1.89
N GLU A 41 5.21 16.02 -1.43
CA GLU A 41 6.36 16.12 -2.30
C GLU A 41 6.59 14.82 -3.10
N LEU A 42 6.50 13.66 -2.44
CA LEU A 42 6.55 12.36 -3.13
C LEU A 42 5.46 12.24 -4.20
N ALA A 43 4.23 12.66 -3.89
CA ALA A 43 3.13 12.64 -4.84
C ALA A 43 3.43 13.49 -6.09
N ASN A 44 3.99 14.69 -5.89
CA ASN A 44 4.39 15.58 -6.99
C ASN A 44 5.50 14.95 -7.84
N GLN A 45 6.50 14.34 -7.22
CA GLN A 45 7.60 13.68 -7.93
C GLN A 45 7.13 12.44 -8.71
N LEU A 46 6.22 11.64 -8.13
CA LEU A 46 5.60 10.51 -8.83
C LEU A 46 4.76 10.97 -10.03
N ALA A 47 3.98 12.04 -9.88
CA ALA A 47 3.21 12.61 -10.98
C ALA A 47 4.12 13.15 -12.10
N ALA A 48 5.31 13.62 -11.75
CA ALA A 48 6.30 14.13 -12.71
C ALA A 48 7.04 13.03 -13.50
N LEU A 49 6.96 11.74 -13.11
CA LEU A 49 7.60 10.64 -13.84
C LEU A 49 7.13 10.56 -15.29
N SER A 50 5.87 10.89 -15.57
CA SER A 50 5.33 10.96 -16.93
C SER A 50 4.05 11.78 -16.98
N ARG A 51 3.81 12.46 -18.11
CA ARG A 51 2.52 13.16 -18.37
C ARG A 51 1.30 12.23 -18.38
N ARG A 52 1.51 10.90 -18.42
CA ARG A 52 0.45 9.88 -18.37
C ARG A 52 0.10 9.43 -16.97
N VAL A 53 0.85 9.84 -15.96
CA VAL A 53 0.54 9.51 -14.55
C VAL A 53 -0.64 10.36 -14.09
N ASP A 54 -1.64 9.70 -13.49
CA ASP A 54 -2.75 10.39 -12.82
C ASP A 54 -2.25 10.97 -11.49
N PRO A 55 -2.32 12.31 -11.30
CA PRO A 55 -1.89 12.93 -10.05
C PRO A 55 -2.62 12.41 -8.81
N ASN A 56 -3.86 11.96 -8.96
CA ASN A 56 -4.62 11.38 -7.86
C ASN A 56 -4.09 9.99 -7.48
N GLU A 57 -3.71 9.17 -8.46
CA GLU A 57 -3.02 7.89 -8.17
C GLU A 57 -1.67 8.12 -7.50
N ALA A 58 -0.90 9.11 -7.97
CA ALA A 58 0.38 9.47 -7.37
C ALA A 58 0.21 9.90 -5.90
N LYS A 59 -0.79 10.74 -5.61
CA LYS A 59 -1.13 11.16 -4.25
C LYS A 59 -1.56 9.97 -3.39
N LEU A 60 -2.47 9.15 -3.88
CA LEU A 60 -2.97 7.96 -3.17
C LEU A 60 -1.82 7.00 -2.82
N LEU A 61 -0.90 6.77 -3.77
CA LEU A 61 0.28 5.94 -3.55
C LEU A 61 1.19 6.52 -2.47
N ALA A 62 1.50 7.80 -2.55
CA ALA A 62 2.37 8.47 -1.58
C ALA A 62 1.78 8.42 -0.16
N GLU A 63 0.50 8.74 0.01
CA GLU A 63 -0.19 8.67 1.30
C GLU A 63 -0.20 7.23 1.85
N CYS A 64 -0.54 6.24 1.02
CA CYS A 64 -0.52 4.83 1.40
C CYS A 64 0.89 4.38 1.82
N ALA A 65 1.93 4.78 1.08
CA ALA A 65 3.31 4.41 1.39
C ALA A 65 3.75 4.96 2.76
N TYR A 66 3.51 6.25 3.04
CA TYR A 66 3.86 6.85 4.33
C TYR A 66 3.07 6.26 5.49
N ALA A 67 1.75 6.05 5.33
CA ALA A 67 0.91 5.41 6.35
C ALA A 67 1.37 3.97 6.62
N THR A 68 1.65 3.20 5.57
CA THR A 68 2.13 1.81 5.69
C THR A 68 3.47 1.75 6.42
N VAL A 69 4.44 2.59 6.04
CA VAL A 69 5.76 2.59 6.68
C VAL A 69 5.66 2.99 8.15
N ALA A 70 4.82 3.96 8.49
CA ALA A 70 4.57 4.36 9.87
C ALA A 70 3.99 3.20 10.70
N GLN A 71 3.04 2.46 10.15
CA GLN A 71 2.45 1.28 10.78
C GLN A 71 3.50 0.16 10.95
N LEU A 72 4.23 -0.19 9.89
CA LEU A 72 5.26 -1.23 9.93
C LEU A 72 6.36 -0.91 10.96
N ARG A 73 6.72 0.37 11.10
CA ARG A 73 7.69 0.79 12.11
C ARG A 73 7.24 0.44 13.53
N GLN A 74 5.95 0.57 13.83
CA GLN A 74 5.36 0.19 15.11
C GLN A 74 5.29 -1.33 15.25
N GLU A 75 4.82 -2.04 14.24
CA GLU A 75 4.67 -3.50 14.23
C GLU A 75 6.03 -4.21 14.37
N TYR A 76 7.04 -3.74 13.65
CA TYR A 76 8.40 -4.29 13.72
C TYR A 76 9.17 -3.80 14.93
N ARG A 77 8.60 -2.83 15.68
CA ARG A 77 9.22 -2.23 16.87
C ARG A 77 10.63 -1.75 16.56
N MET A 78 10.77 -1.01 15.44
CA MET A 78 12.06 -0.54 14.95
C MET A 78 12.77 0.28 16.01
N PHE A 79 13.95 -0.17 16.42
CA PHE A 79 14.77 0.48 17.46
C PHE A 79 16.25 0.36 17.12
N GLY A 80 17.01 1.43 17.31
CA GLY A 80 18.43 1.47 17.02
C GLY A 80 18.75 1.36 15.52
N THR A 81 19.83 0.70 15.15
CA THR A 81 20.25 0.57 13.75
C THR A 81 19.54 -0.56 13.02
N PRO A 82 19.45 -0.53 11.66
CA PRO A 82 18.93 -1.64 10.87
C PRO A 82 19.66 -2.97 11.14
N ILE A 83 21.00 -2.92 11.25
CA ILE A 83 21.81 -4.10 11.55
C ILE A 83 21.47 -4.66 12.93
N PHE A 84 21.26 -3.80 13.93
CA PHE A 84 20.82 -4.24 15.25
C PHE A 84 19.44 -4.90 15.20
N ASN A 85 18.52 -4.39 14.40
CA ASN A 85 17.22 -5.05 14.22
C ASN A 85 17.36 -6.41 13.51
N ASN A 86 18.26 -6.54 12.54
CA ASN A 86 18.58 -7.85 11.94
C ASN A 86 19.10 -8.83 12.98
N PHE A 87 19.97 -8.40 13.88
CA PHE A 87 20.43 -9.21 14.99
C PHE A 87 19.28 -9.68 15.88
N LEU A 88 18.33 -8.80 16.23
CA LEU A 88 17.17 -9.16 17.02
C LEU A 88 16.25 -10.17 16.31
N VAL A 89 16.08 -10.04 15.00
CA VAL A 89 15.31 -11.01 14.19
C VAL A 89 16.04 -12.35 14.10
N TYR A 90 17.35 -12.33 13.86
CA TYR A 90 18.18 -13.54 13.77
C TYR A 90 18.12 -14.38 15.06
N HIS A 91 18.14 -13.74 16.21
CA HIS A 91 18.05 -14.41 17.52
C HIS A 91 16.61 -14.74 17.95
N GLY A 92 15.61 -14.53 17.08
CA GLY A 92 14.22 -14.86 17.36
C GLY A 92 13.51 -13.93 18.36
N TRP A 93 14.17 -12.82 18.77
CA TRP A 93 13.56 -11.82 19.66
C TRP A 93 12.55 -10.93 18.94
N ARG A 94 12.62 -10.94 17.60
CA ARG A 94 11.63 -10.32 16.70
C ARG A 94 11.28 -11.28 15.58
N LYS A 95 10.05 -11.18 15.10
CA LYS A 95 9.56 -12.04 14.03
C LYS A 95 9.89 -11.52 12.62
N ARG A 96 10.00 -10.20 12.48
CA ARG A 96 10.19 -9.50 11.20
C ARG A 96 11.05 -8.25 11.40
N GLY A 97 11.65 -7.76 10.31
CA GLY A 97 12.48 -6.54 10.34
C GLY A 97 13.64 -6.53 9.33
N TYR A 98 13.86 -7.60 8.57
CA TYR A 98 14.83 -7.62 7.47
C TYR A 98 14.39 -6.70 6.32
N CYS A 99 15.34 -6.19 5.52
CA CYS A 99 15.07 -5.29 4.39
C CYS A 99 14.00 -5.84 3.44
N TYR A 100 14.10 -7.11 3.02
CA TYR A 100 13.12 -7.73 2.14
C TYR A 100 11.71 -7.79 2.74
N GLN A 101 11.58 -7.90 4.07
CA GLN A 101 10.26 -7.96 4.73
C GLN A 101 9.55 -6.59 4.70
N TRP A 102 10.30 -5.50 4.83
CA TRP A 102 9.78 -4.17 4.66
C TRP A 102 9.28 -3.94 3.23
N THR A 103 10.08 -4.36 2.25
CA THR A 103 9.72 -4.24 0.83
C THR A 103 8.51 -5.11 0.47
N GLU A 104 8.43 -6.36 1.00
CA GLU A 104 7.27 -7.24 0.83
C GLU A 104 5.98 -6.59 1.33
N ASP A 105 5.99 -6.11 2.57
CA ASP A 105 4.78 -5.59 3.18
C ASP A 105 4.36 -4.26 2.52
N LEU A 106 5.32 -3.41 2.12
CA LEU A 106 5.04 -2.21 1.35
C LEU A 106 4.47 -2.52 -0.04
N LEU A 107 5.07 -3.48 -0.77
CA LEU A 107 4.57 -3.94 -2.07
C LEU A 107 3.11 -4.41 -1.98
N LEU A 108 2.82 -5.28 -1.01
CA LEU A 108 1.48 -5.83 -0.84
C LEU A 108 0.45 -4.77 -0.44
N ALA A 109 0.84 -3.79 0.38
CA ALA A 109 -0.03 -2.68 0.72
C ALA A 109 -0.37 -1.83 -0.52
N LEU A 110 0.63 -1.44 -1.31
CA LEU A 110 0.44 -0.63 -2.51
C LEU A 110 -0.25 -1.38 -3.65
N ASP A 111 -0.10 -2.69 -3.76
CA ASP A 111 -0.83 -3.53 -4.73
C ASP A 111 -2.36 -3.50 -4.49
N THR A 112 -2.82 -3.19 -3.27
CA THR A 112 -4.26 -3.04 -2.98
C THR A 112 -4.89 -1.85 -3.69
N LEU A 113 -4.12 -0.85 -4.06
CA LEU A 113 -4.56 0.38 -4.72
C LEU A 113 -5.02 0.15 -6.16
N LYS A 114 -4.61 -0.99 -6.78
CA LYS A 114 -4.96 -1.34 -8.16
C LYS A 114 -4.63 -0.23 -9.15
N LEU A 115 -3.40 0.29 -9.06
CA LEU A 115 -2.89 1.40 -9.86
C LEU A 115 -3.06 1.13 -11.37
N LYS A 116 -3.38 2.17 -12.13
CA LYS A 116 -3.61 2.10 -13.59
C LYS A 116 -2.51 2.79 -14.38
N THR A 117 -1.93 3.86 -13.82
CA THR A 117 -0.94 4.71 -14.47
C THR A 117 0.46 4.56 -13.90
N LEU A 118 0.60 3.85 -12.78
CA LEU A 118 1.86 3.53 -12.11
C LEU A 118 2.06 2.01 -12.02
N GLU A 119 3.31 1.56 -11.98
CA GLU A 119 3.72 0.15 -11.82
C GLU A 119 4.70 0.02 -10.65
N LEU A 120 4.63 -1.15 -9.98
CA LEU A 120 5.43 -1.47 -8.81
C LEU A 120 6.42 -2.58 -9.13
N HIS A 121 7.69 -2.31 -8.92
CA HIS A 121 8.82 -3.22 -9.18
C HIS A 121 9.59 -3.50 -7.89
N TRP A 122 10.23 -4.67 -7.83
CA TRP A 122 11.16 -5.01 -6.76
C TRP A 122 12.59 -4.69 -7.19
N GLY A 123 13.31 -3.94 -6.38
CA GLY A 123 14.72 -3.61 -6.59
C GLY A 123 15.62 -4.30 -5.57
N ASP A 124 16.70 -4.90 -6.05
CA ASP A 124 17.78 -5.49 -5.25
C ASP A 124 19.07 -4.69 -5.44
N ALA A 125 19.75 -4.36 -4.34
CA ALA A 125 21.12 -3.87 -4.34
C ALA A 125 22.01 -4.80 -3.52
N TYR A 126 23.25 -5.02 -3.95
CA TYR A 126 24.26 -5.84 -3.27
C TYR A 126 23.80 -7.27 -2.92
N ARG A 127 23.03 -7.85 -3.81
CA ARG A 127 22.39 -9.16 -3.65
C ARG A 127 23.39 -10.22 -3.20
N ASP A 128 22.94 -11.11 -2.31
CA ASP A 128 23.71 -12.22 -1.75
C ASP A 128 24.96 -11.77 -0.93
N THR A 129 24.98 -10.50 -0.48
CA THR A 129 26.01 -9.96 0.41
C THR A 129 25.42 -9.52 1.74
N TRP A 130 26.27 -9.30 2.74
CA TRP A 130 25.86 -8.71 4.03
C TRP A 130 25.30 -7.28 3.91
N ARG A 131 25.55 -6.60 2.78
CA ARG A 131 25.06 -5.27 2.44
C ARG A 131 23.74 -5.29 1.67
N GLU A 132 23.21 -6.46 1.40
CA GLU A 132 21.97 -6.58 0.62
C GLU A 132 20.89 -5.63 1.14
N ASN A 133 20.30 -4.91 0.20
CA ASN A 133 19.18 -4.03 0.45
C ASN A 133 18.11 -4.20 -0.64
N ASN A 134 16.87 -4.25 -0.21
CA ASN A 134 15.73 -4.38 -1.09
C ASN A 134 14.89 -3.11 -0.98
N CYS A 135 14.34 -2.68 -2.08
CA CYS A 135 13.44 -1.53 -2.14
C CYS A 135 12.27 -1.79 -3.09
N LEU A 136 11.25 -0.97 -2.98
CA LEU A 136 10.22 -0.89 -3.99
C LEU A 136 10.59 0.23 -4.96
N VAL A 137 10.38 0.00 -6.26
CA VAL A 137 10.54 1.03 -7.29
C VAL A 137 9.19 1.26 -7.96
N VAL A 138 8.82 2.52 -8.10
CA VAL A 138 7.59 2.95 -8.76
C VAL A 138 7.95 3.61 -10.08
N THR A 139 7.39 3.11 -11.19
CA THR A 139 7.53 3.72 -12.51
C THR A 139 6.17 4.21 -13.01
N ALA A 140 6.17 5.11 -13.98
CA ALA A 140 4.97 5.27 -14.78
C ALA A 140 4.78 4.01 -15.64
N LYS A 141 3.54 3.63 -15.86
CA LYS A 141 3.19 2.39 -16.55
C LYS A 141 3.88 2.25 -17.90
N GLY A 142 4.60 1.15 -18.07
CA GLY A 142 5.38 0.84 -19.28
C GLY A 142 6.69 1.62 -19.40
N GLN A 143 7.14 2.31 -18.34
CA GLN A 143 8.49 2.86 -18.26
C GLN A 143 9.49 1.82 -17.77
N PRO A 144 10.77 1.89 -18.21
CA PRO A 144 11.82 1.02 -17.66
C PRO A 144 12.08 1.31 -16.19
N PHE A 145 12.52 0.27 -15.48
CA PHE A 145 12.86 0.30 -14.04
C PHE A 145 13.80 1.46 -13.67
N GLU A 146 14.80 1.73 -14.51
CA GLU A 146 15.84 2.73 -14.28
C GLU A 146 15.32 4.17 -14.27
N LEU A 147 14.11 4.41 -14.78
CA LEU A 147 13.45 5.73 -14.74
C LEU A 147 12.50 5.87 -13.55
N GLY A 148 12.48 4.89 -12.67
CA GLY A 148 11.57 4.85 -11.54
C GLY A 148 12.05 5.64 -10.32
N MET A 149 11.13 5.70 -9.35
CA MET A 149 11.33 6.26 -8.01
C MET A 149 11.49 5.13 -7.01
N ILE A 150 12.60 5.09 -6.30
CA ILE A 150 12.87 4.17 -5.19
C ILE A 150 12.03 4.59 -3.99
N LEU A 151 11.41 3.61 -3.32
CA LEU A 151 10.81 3.71 -1.99
C LEU A 151 11.54 2.75 -1.06
N GLU A 152 12.32 3.27 -0.14
CA GLU A 152 13.18 2.51 0.78
C GLU A 152 12.93 2.98 2.22
N CYS A 153 12.83 2.05 3.16
CA CYS A 153 12.52 2.38 4.56
C CYS A 153 13.40 1.64 5.58
N TRP A 154 14.02 0.51 5.22
CA TRP A 154 14.80 -0.28 6.17
C TRP A 154 16.06 0.45 6.64
N ARG A 155 16.91 0.94 5.72
CA ARG A 155 18.15 1.67 6.06
C ARG A 155 17.89 2.97 6.79
N HIS A 156 16.72 3.54 6.62
CA HIS A 156 16.31 4.80 7.23
C HIS A 156 15.50 4.61 8.51
N PHE A 157 15.76 3.52 9.25
CA PHE A 157 15.21 3.27 10.59
C PHE A 157 13.68 3.24 10.63
N GLY A 158 13.05 2.73 9.56
CA GLY A 158 11.60 2.70 9.42
C GLY A 158 11.00 4.07 9.06
N HIS A 159 11.78 4.93 8.42
CA HIS A 159 11.30 6.14 7.77
C HIS A 159 11.35 5.95 6.25
N LEU A 160 10.30 6.36 5.55
CA LEU A 160 10.27 6.30 4.10
C LEU A 160 11.26 7.32 3.52
N ARG A 161 12.21 6.83 2.74
CA ARG A 161 13.08 7.61 1.87
C ARG A 161 12.73 7.28 0.43
N TRP A 162 12.85 8.27 -0.43
CA TRP A 162 12.65 8.09 -1.87
C TRP A 162 13.68 8.90 -2.66
N ASN A 163 14.03 8.41 -3.84
CA ASN A 163 14.94 9.03 -4.78
C ASN A 163 14.75 8.43 -6.17
N LEU A 164 15.18 9.10 -7.22
CA LEU A 164 15.24 8.47 -8.54
C LEU A 164 16.28 7.35 -8.57
N VAL A 165 16.01 6.25 -9.26
CA VAL A 165 16.93 5.10 -9.38
C VAL A 165 18.35 5.54 -9.78
N PRO A 166 18.56 6.38 -10.84
CA PRO A 166 19.91 6.77 -11.26
C PRO A 166 20.60 7.74 -10.30
N SER A 167 19.87 8.33 -9.36
CA SER A 167 20.41 9.31 -8.39
C SER A 167 20.68 8.70 -7.01
N ASP A 168 20.38 7.41 -6.83
CA ASP A 168 20.61 6.74 -5.55
C ASP A 168 22.08 6.32 -5.37
N GLN A 169 22.50 6.22 -4.09
CA GLN A 169 23.84 5.75 -3.73
C GLN A 169 24.03 4.26 -3.99
N ASP A 170 22.95 3.49 -3.90
CA ASP A 170 22.94 2.07 -4.16
C ASP A 170 22.52 1.79 -5.61
N SER A 171 23.27 0.92 -6.30
CA SER A 171 22.88 0.44 -7.63
C SER A 171 21.83 -0.64 -7.51
N TYR A 172 20.57 -0.29 -7.79
CA TYR A 172 19.47 -1.23 -7.76
C TYR A 172 19.22 -1.86 -9.13
N TYR A 173 18.89 -3.14 -9.12
CA TYR A 173 18.51 -3.94 -10.29
C TYR A 173 17.13 -4.54 -10.08
N GLU A 174 16.33 -4.62 -11.13
CA GLU A 174 15.00 -5.20 -11.05
C GLU A 174 15.03 -6.70 -10.77
N ASN A 175 14.17 -7.16 -9.85
CA ASN A 175 13.91 -8.56 -9.56
C ASN A 175 12.42 -8.89 -9.71
N ALA A 176 11.93 -8.91 -10.93
CA ALA A 176 10.54 -9.20 -11.25
C ALA A 176 10.07 -10.56 -10.68
N LYS A 177 10.94 -11.58 -10.73
CA LYS A 177 10.63 -12.92 -10.19
C LYS A 177 10.37 -12.91 -8.69
N TRP A 178 11.04 -12.04 -7.93
CA TRP A 178 10.78 -11.93 -6.50
C TRP A 178 9.45 -11.25 -6.23
N ALA A 179 9.14 -10.16 -6.93
CA ALA A 179 7.84 -9.49 -6.85
C ALA A 179 6.68 -10.46 -7.13
N GLU A 180 6.79 -11.28 -8.21
CA GLU A 180 5.80 -12.29 -8.55
C GLU A 180 5.65 -13.35 -7.43
N ARG A 181 6.74 -13.84 -6.85
CA ARG A 181 6.71 -14.80 -5.73
C ARG A 181 6.02 -14.23 -4.50
N VAL A 182 6.26 -12.95 -4.18
CA VAL A 182 5.61 -12.27 -3.05
C VAL A 182 4.11 -12.21 -3.27
N ARG A 183 3.67 -11.77 -4.46
CA ARG A 183 2.25 -11.69 -4.83
C ARG A 183 1.56 -13.07 -4.83
N ALA A 184 2.19 -14.08 -5.43
CA ALA A 184 1.67 -15.45 -5.44
C ALA A 184 1.51 -16.02 -4.04
N ARG A 185 2.51 -15.80 -3.16
CA ARG A 185 2.47 -16.21 -1.76
C ARG A 185 1.36 -15.53 -0.95
N ALA A 186 1.10 -14.25 -1.21
CA ALA A 186 0.00 -13.52 -0.60
C ALA A 186 -1.36 -14.06 -1.08
N ALA A 187 -1.53 -14.28 -2.39
CA ALA A 187 -2.74 -14.84 -2.95
C ALA A 187 -3.07 -16.25 -2.39
N SER A 188 -2.06 -17.12 -2.22
CA SER A 188 -2.25 -18.46 -1.67
C SER A 188 -2.70 -18.46 -0.20
N LYS A 189 -2.32 -17.43 0.58
CA LYS A 189 -2.72 -17.30 1.99
C LYS A 189 -4.16 -16.80 2.15
N THR A 190 -4.70 -16.08 1.18
CA THR A 190 -6.10 -15.61 1.20
C THR A 190 -7.10 -16.73 0.92
N PHE A 191 -6.68 -17.85 0.34
CA PHE A 191 -7.52 -19.03 0.10
C PHE A 191 -7.54 -20.05 1.25
N GLY A 192 -6.75 -19.84 2.32
CA GLY A 192 -6.75 -20.71 3.49
C GLY A 192 -7.72 -20.20 4.57
N PRO A 193 -8.51 -21.11 5.26
CA PRO A 193 -9.39 -20.68 6.32
C PRO A 193 -8.58 -20.18 7.53
N GLY A 194 -8.57 -18.88 7.73
CA GLY A 194 -8.17 -18.23 8.96
C GLY A 194 -6.75 -17.75 9.06
N LYS A 195 -6.54 -16.52 8.61
CA LYS A 195 -5.79 -15.46 9.33
C LYS A 195 -5.96 -14.17 8.54
N ARG A 196 -6.66 -13.21 9.10
CA ARG A 196 -6.81 -11.86 8.54
C ARG A 196 -5.43 -11.21 8.50
N HIS A 197 -4.86 -11.05 7.31
CA HIS A 197 -3.79 -10.09 7.07
C HIS A 197 -4.38 -8.69 7.16
N VAL A 198 -3.57 -7.77 7.63
CA VAL A 198 -3.84 -6.37 7.89
C VAL A 198 -4.80 -5.81 6.84
N VAL A 199 -6.06 -5.76 7.19
CA VAL A 199 -7.04 -4.93 6.49
C VAL A 199 -6.90 -3.58 7.14
N PHE A 200 -6.46 -2.58 6.38
CA PHE A 200 -6.54 -1.19 6.80
C PHE A 200 -7.98 -0.94 7.26
N GLN A 201 -8.18 -0.72 8.56
CA GLN A 201 -9.49 -0.33 9.06
C GLN A 201 -9.74 1.11 8.57
N THR A 202 -10.53 1.24 7.52
CA THR A 202 -11.18 2.49 7.19
C THR A 202 -12.13 2.81 8.34
N GLN A 203 -11.78 3.76 9.19
CA GLN A 203 -12.75 4.36 10.10
C GLN A 203 -13.77 5.11 9.24
N VAL A 204 -14.93 4.51 9.05
CA VAL A 204 -16.12 5.22 8.61
C VAL A 204 -16.52 6.11 9.78
N GLU A 205 -16.19 7.40 9.69
CA GLU A 205 -16.78 8.41 10.56
C GLU A 205 -18.30 8.38 10.36
N ARG A 206 -18.99 7.80 11.32
CA ARG A 206 -20.43 8.03 11.49
C ARG A 206 -20.60 9.48 11.97
N SER A 207 -20.79 10.39 11.03
CA SER A 207 -21.41 11.67 11.32
C SER A 207 -22.81 11.41 11.86
N GLY A 208 -22.91 11.27 13.17
CA GLY A 208 -24.16 11.10 13.89
C GLY A 208 -24.66 12.43 14.35
N LYS A 209 -25.70 12.91 13.68
CA LYS A 209 -26.80 13.72 14.23
C LYS A 209 -26.60 14.25 15.65
N THR A 210 -26.48 15.55 15.78
CA THR A 210 -27.04 16.29 16.89
C THR A 210 -28.28 17.05 16.40
N SER A 211 -29.43 16.55 16.80
CA SER A 211 -30.68 17.27 16.87
C SER A 211 -30.76 17.96 18.24
N GLU A 212 -31.27 19.17 18.22
CA GLU A 212 -31.72 20.05 19.29
C GLU A 212 -30.67 20.93 19.93
#